data_9f02e00cd93abcc44e7b7d87579a0dbc
#
_entry.id   9f02e00cd93abcc44e7b7d87579a0dbc
#
_cell.length_a   1.000
_cell.length_b   1.000
_cell.length_c   1.000
_cell.angle_alpha   90.00
_cell.angle_beta   90.00
_cell.angle_gamma   90.00
#
_symmetry.space_group_name_H-M   'P 1'
#
loop_
_entity.id
_entity.type
_entity.pdbx_description
1 polymer ?
#
loop_
_entity_poly.entity_id
_entity_poly.type
_entity_poly.pdbx_seq_one_letter_code
_entity_poly.pdbx_strand_id
1 'polypeptide(L)'
;MENTQFGARHNTIKLGLGQPEIEAAGNLTLALLKRATQAGLTCADLNFPDHFSNLEVEKLKKFLSQNDIKINGLAMRYYTSPKFKLGAFTNPEKAVRQLAIDETKKGIDLAAALNCETMTLWMGQDGLDYSFQADFSKMWDDTITAMQELADHNQNINISIEYKPNEPRAFSLMPDVATTLLALAEINRANTGVTLDFAHVLYADEMPAFAANLINRKSKLLGVHLNDGYGKWDNGLMVGSVHPIQTLELLVELLDCNYNGAIYFDTFPDHSGLDPIEESKENIAITKKLIKIAKELHKSDAVKEARTTQNPILAQQIIRSSLLK
;
A
#
# COMPACT_ATOMS: atom_id res chain seq x y z
N MET A 1 8.10 -15.78 -0.77
CA MET A 1 7.92 -15.32 0.64
C MET A 1 8.93 -15.93 1.66
N GLU A 2 10.09 -16.45 1.25
CA GLU A 2 11.09 -16.97 2.22
C GLU A 2 11.83 -15.85 2.96
N ASN A 3 12.09 -14.75 2.29
CA ASN A 3 12.77 -13.56 2.82
C ASN A 3 11.86 -12.33 2.79
N THR A 4 10.61 -12.48 3.27
CA THR A 4 9.64 -11.38 3.27
C THR A 4 10.19 -10.20 4.07
N GLN A 5 10.28 -9.04 3.43
CA GLN A 5 10.58 -7.78 4.09
C GLN A 5 9.30 -7.20 4.69
N PHE A 6 9.44 -6.54 5.82
CA PHE A 6 8.32 -5.90 6.51
C PHE A 6 8.58 -4.41 6.62
N GLY A 7 7.60 -3.62 6.23
CA GLY A 7 7.55 -2.17 6.41
C GLY A 7 6.32 -1.75 7.19
N ALA A 8 6.27 -0.51 7.65
CA ALA A 8 5.09 0.08 8.29
C ALA A 8 4.98 1.57 8.00
N ARG A 9 3.79 2.11 8.21
CA ARG A 9 3.45 3.52 8.01
C ARG A 9 4.26 4.42 8.93
N HIS A 10 5.20 5.18 8.37
CA HIS A 10 6.13 6.02 9.12
C HIS A 10 5.44 7.17 9.88
N ASN A 11 4.32 7.68 9.39
CA ASN A 11 3.56 8.71 10.09
C ASN A 11 3.06 8.26 11.46
N THR A 12 2.71 6.98 11.61
CA THR A 12 2.24 6.41 12.89
C THR A 12 3.39 6.09 13.83
N ILE A 13 4.55 5.68 13.30
CA ILE A 13 5.79 5.47 14.08
C ILE A 13 6.26 6.75 14.80
N LYS A 14 5.78 7.91 14.36
CA LYS A 14 6.05 9.21 15.00
C LYS A 14 5.45 9.34 16.39
N LEU A 15 4.39 8.60 16.71
CA LEU A 15 3.75 8.70 18.03
C LEU A 15 4.75 8.41 19.17
N GLY A 16 4.84 9.34 20.12
CA GLY A 16 5.79 9.24 21.23
C GLY A 16 7.25 9.57 20.89
N LEU A 17 7.56 10.00 19.65
CA LEU A 17 8.90 10.47 19.30
C LEU A 17 9.17 11.85 19.89
N GLY A 18 10.20 11.95 20.71
CA GLY A 18 10.60 13.19 21.37
C GLY A 18 11.60 14.02 20.57
N GLN A 19 11.63 15.33 20.84
CA GLN A 19 12.61 16.26 20.23
C GLN A 19 14.07 15.81 20.41
N PRO A 20 14.50 15.27 21.57
CA PRO A 20 15.89 14.78 21.73
C PRO A 20 16.26 13.64 20.77
N GLU A 21 15.31 12.75 20.42
CA GLU A 21 15.54 11.65 19.48
C GLU A 21 15.71 12.16 18.05
N ILE A 22 14.92 13.20 17.67
CA ILE A 22 15.02 13.85 16.35
C ILE A 22 16.37 14.57 16.23
N GLU A 23 16.79 15.30 17.25
CA GLU A 23 18.07 15.99 17.28
C GLU A 23 19.26 15.01 17.21
N ALA A 24 19.19 13.91 17.97
CA ALA A 24 20.21 12.86 17.94
C ALA A 24 20.31 12.17 16.56
N ALA A 25 19.21 12.02 15.85
CA ALA A 25 19.19 11.51 14.48
C ALA A 25 19.55 12.59 13.44
N GLY A 26 19.43 13.87 13.81
CA GLY A 26 19.69 15.03 12.96
C GLY A 26 18.66 15.30 11.88
N ASN A 27 17.56 14.54 11.83
CA ASN A 27 16.40 14.73 10.95
C ASN A 27 15.23 13.85 11.42
N LEU A 28 13.98 14.32 11.26
CA LEU A 28 12.78 13.58 11.64
C LEU A 28 12.69 12.22 10.94
N THR A 29 12.88 12.17 9.62
CA THR A 29 12.77 10.92 8.85
C THR A 29 13.82 9.90 9.27
N LEU A 30 15.05 10.32 9.58
CA LEU A 30 16.08 9.42 10.10
C LEU A 30 15.72 8.88 11.50
N ALA A 31 15.09 9.70 12.36
CA ALA A 31 14.59 9.25 13.64
C ALA A 31 13.46 8.21 13.48
N LEU A 32 12.54 8.43 12.55
CA LEU A 32 11.47 7.48 12.22
C LEU A 32 12.04 6.15 11.71
N LEU A 33 13.00 6.19 10.78
CA LEU A 33 13.67 4.98 10.26
C LEU A 33 14.41 4.23 11.36
N LYS A 34 15.06 4.94 12.29
CA LYS A 34 15.70 4.31 13.45
C LYS A 34 14.69 3.60 14.36
N ARG A 35 13.51 4.20 14.59
CA ARG A 35 12.44 3.53 15.35
C ARG A 35 11.87 2.34 14.59
N ALA A 36 11.73 2.43 13.27
CA ALA A 36 11.31 1.32 12.42
C ALA A 36 12.24 0.11 12.59
N THR A 37 13.55 0.31 12.59
CA THR A 37 14.52 -0.79 12.86
C THR A 37 14.39 -1.37 14.27
N GLN A 38 14.11 -0.56 15.29
CA GLN A 38 13.83 -1.03 16.66
C GLN A 38 12.58 -1.90 16.74
N ALA A 39 11.59 -1.65 15.89
CA ALA A 39 10.39 -2.48 15.74
C ALA A 39 10.65 -3.80 14.97
N GLY A 40 11.83 -3.98 14.38
CA GLY A 40 12.17 -5.15 13.57
C GLY A 40 11.74 -5.02 12.10
N LEU A 41 11.37 -3.81 11.65
CA LEU A 41 11.07 -3.53 10.25
C LEU A 41 12.37 -3.49 9.43
N THR A 42 12.32 -4.02 8.21
CA THR A 42 13.48 -4.18 7.32
C THR A 42 13.38 -3.32 6.06
N CYS A 43 12.23 -2.72 5.82
CA CYS A 43 12.03 -1.76 4.74
C CYS A 43 11.09 -0.63 5.16
N ALA A 44 11.02 0.40 4.33
CA ALA A 44 10.21 1.58 4.56
C ALA A 44 9.65 2.13 3.25
N ASP A 45 8.40 2.60 3.29
CA ASP A 45 7.84 3.45 2.27
C ASP A 45 7.85 4.90 2.78
N LEU A 46 8.43 5.80 2.02
CA LEU A 46 8.57 7.19 2.42
C LEU A 46 7.60 8.08 1.64
N ASN A 47 6.95 9.00 2.36
CA ASN A 47 6.04 9.96 1.76
C ASN A 47 6.79 11.10 1.08
N PHE A 48 6.50 11.33 -0.20
CA PHE A 48 7.01 12.48 -0.93
C PHE A 48 5.92 13.56 -1.06
N PRO A 49 6.22 14.84 -0.80
CA PRO A 49 7.54 15.38 -0.42
C PRO A 49 7.83 15.35 1.09
N ASP A 50 6.87 15.00 1.94
CA ASP A 50 6.86 15.26 3.38
C ASP A 50 8.11 14.72 4.13
N HIS A 51 8.49 13.47 3.88
CA HIS A 51 9.63 12.84 4.55
C HIS A 51 10.99 13.31 4.03
N PHE A 52 11.02 14.12 2.99
CA PHE A 52 12.27 14.64 2.42
C PHE A 52 12.54 16.10 2.77
N SER A 53 11.70 16.70 3.62
CA SER A 53 11.91 18.06 4.09
C SER A 53 13.21 18.16 4.89
N ASN A 54 14.13 19.02 4.43
CA ASN A 54 15.44 19.21 5.04
C ASN A 54 16.29 17.93 5.19
N LEU A 55 16.11 16.97 4.29
CA LEU A 55 16.85 15.71 4.26
C LEU A 55 17.66 15.59 2.96
N GLU A 56 18.97 15.59 3.06
CA GLU A 56 19.84 15.34 1.92
C GLU A 56 19.83 13.85 1.55
N VAL A 57 19.70 13.55 0.25
CA VAL A 57 19.64 12.18 -0.27
C VAL A 57 20.85 11.35 0.13
N GLU A 58 22.05 11.93 0.08
CA GLU A 58 23.29 11.24 0.46
C GLU A 58 23.34 10.90 1.97
N LYS A 59 22.78 11.77 2.81
CA LYS A 59 22.64 11.50 4.26
C LYS A 59 21.68 10.32 4.49
N LEU A 60 20.59 10.27 3.75
CA LEU A 60 19.64 9.15 3.81
C LEU A 60 20.31 7.85 3.33
N LYS A 61 20.98 7.83 2.18
CA LYS A 61 21.69 6.65 1.65
C LYS A 61 22.71 6.11 2.65
N LYS A 62 23.49 7.00 3.26
CA LYS A 62 24.45 6.63 4.30
C LYS A 62 23.75 5.97 5.50
N PHE A 63 22.64 6.54 5.96
CA PHE A 63 21.86 5.98 7.08
C PHE A 63 21.34 4.59 6.72
N LEU A 64 20.75 4.41 5.54
CA LEU A 64 20.20 3.14 5.07
C LEU A 64 21.28 2.04 5.05
N SER A 65 22.47 2.35 4.50
CA SER A 65 23.58 1.39 4.44
C SER A 65 24.12 0.98 5.82
N GLN A 66 23.95 1.83 6.83
CA GLN A 66 24.44 1.58 8.20
C GLN A 66 23.43 0.83 9.09
N ASN A 67 22.15 0.78 8.71
CA ASN A 67 21.06 0.27 9.55
C ASN A 67 20.31 -0.93 8.95
N ASP A 68 20.81 -1.50 7.85
CA ASP A 68 20.20 -2.66 7.16
C ASP A 68 18.69 -2.50 6.91
N ILE A 69 18.26 -1.29 6.57
CA ILE A 69 16.90 -0.97 6.17
C ILE A 69 16.89 -0.44 4.73
N LYS A 70 15.91 -0.85 3.92
CA LYS A 70 15.77 -0.46 2.51
C LYS A 70 14.57 0.44 2.32
N ILE A 71 14.62 1.30 1.32
CA ILE A 71 13.41 1.97 0.82
C ILE A 71 12.73 1.00 -0.16
N ASN A 72 11.51 0.60 0.17
CA ASN A 72 10.69 -0.27 -0.65
C ASN A 72 9.93 0.53 -1.71
N GLY A 73 9.34 1.67 -1.33
CA GLY A 73 8.57 2.55 -2.19
C GLY A 73 8.60 4.00 -1.74
N LEU A 74 8.26 4.90 -2.65
CA LEU A 74 7.84 6.26 -2.30
C LEU A 74 6.32 6.37 -2.54
N ALA A 75 5.63 7.11 -1.69
CA ALA A 75 4.20 7.38 -1.80
C ALA A 75 3.93 8.88 -1.94
N MET A 76 3.16 9.26 -2.96
CA MET A 76 2.75 10.65 -3.15
C MET A 76 1.73 11.12 -2.12
N ARG A 77 1.84 12.37 -1.71
CA ARG A 77 0.99 12.98 -0.68
C ARG A 77 0.25 14.21 -1.20
N TYR A 78 -0.69 14.01 -2.14
CA TYR A 78 -1.50 15.11 -2.66
C TYR A 78 -2.43 15.71 -1.59
N TYR A 79 -3.05 14.88 -0.75
CA TYR A 79 -4.06 15.30 0.21
C TYR A 79 -3.54 16.19 1.34
N THR A 80 -2.24 16.26 1.56
CA THR A 80 -1.64 17.15 2.56
C THR A 80 -1.59 18.61 2.09
N SER A 81 -1.72 18.86 0.79
CA SER A 81 -1.72 20.19 0.21
C SER A 81 -3.14 20.69 -0.12
N PRO A 82 -3.55 21.88 0.38
CA PRO A 82 -4.83 22.48 0.06
C PRO A 82 -5.07 22.70 -1.44
N LYS A 83 -4.00 22.78 -2.24
CA LYS A 83 -4.07 22.96 -3.70
C LYS A 83 -4.82 21.82 -4.39
N PHE A 84 -4.67 20.60 -3.88
CA PHE A 84 -5.26 19.40 -4.45
C PHE A 84 -6.62 19.02 -3.84
N LYS A 85 -7.28 19.94 -3.11
CA LYS A 85 -8.56 19.65 -2.44
C LYS A 85 -9.67 19.20 -3.40
N LEU A 86 -9.65 19.67 -4.65
CA LEU A 86 -10.60 19.27 -5.71
C LEU A 86 -10.04 18.19 -6.64
N GLY A 87 -9.05 17.44 -6.20
CA GLY A 87 -8.35 16.42 -6.96
C GLY A 87 -6.93 16.86 -7.33
N ALA A 88 -6.08 15.89 -7.59
CA ALA A 88 -4.76 16.08 -8.18
C ALA A 88 -4.86 16.00 -9.71
N PHE A 89 -5.24 14.85 -10.24
CA PHE A 89 -5.38 14.62 -11.68
C PHE A 89 -6.77 14.96 -12.22
N THR A 90 -7.79 14.96 -11.37
CA THR A 90 -9.16 15.32 -11.70
C THR A 90 -9.50 16.79 -11.44
N ASN A 91 -8.53 17.59 -11.00
CA ASN A 91 -8.77 18.99 -10.68
C ASN A 91 -9.32 19.76 -11.91
N PRO A 92 -10.35 20.60 -11.74
CA PRO A 92 -10.90 21.40 -12.85
C PRO A 92 -9.85 22.33 -13.47
N GLU A 93 -8.88 22.82 -12.68
CA GLU A 93 -7.82 23.70 -13.14
C GLU A 93 -6.66 22.91 -13.75
N LYS A 94 -6.42 23.10 -15.06
CA LYS A 94 -5.30 22.47 -15.76
C LYS A 94 -3.95 22.71 -15.10
N ALA A 95 -3.73 23.91 -14.56
CA ALA A 95 -2.46 24.25 -13.91
C ALA A 95 -2.22 23.42 -12.63
N VAL A 96 -3.29 23.07 -11.90
CA VAL A 96 -3.21 22.22 -10.71
C VAL A 96 -2.93 20.77 -11.10
N ARG A 97 -3.56 20.26 -12.16
CA ARG A 97 -3.25 18.92 -12.68
C ARG A 97 -1.80 18.82 -13.16
N GLN A 98 -1.31 19.83 -13.86
CA GLN A 98 0.10 19.87 -14.29
C GLN A 98 1.05 19.92 -13.09
N LEU A 99 0.73 20.70 -12.06
CA LEU A 99 1.51 20.73 -10.83
C LEU A 99 1.59 19.35 -10.16
N ALA A 100 0.48 18.59 -10.11
CA ALA A 100 0.47 17.23 -9.57
C ALA A 100 1.40 16.30 -10.37
N ILE A 101 1.36 16.37 -11.69
CA ILE A 101 2.24 15.62 -12.59
C ILE A 101 3.70 15.99 -12.33
N ASP A 102 4.02 17.28 -12.30
CA ASP A 102 5.39 17.77 -12.13
C ASP A 102 5.97 17.41 -10.75
N GLU A 103 5.16 17.48 -9.69
CA GLU A 103 5.57 17.04 -8.35
C GLU A 103 5.79 15.52 -8.31
N THR A 104 4.93 14.74 -8.95
CA THR A 104 5.10 13.28 -9.01
C THR A 104 6.35 12.88 -9.78
N LYS A 105 6.67 13.55 -10.90
CA LYS A 105 7.91 13.32 -11.63
C LYS A 105 9.15 13.55 -10.77
N LYS A 106 9.17 14.59 -9.93
CA LYS A 106 10.25 14.81 -8.96
C LYS A 106 10.37 13.65 -7.96
N GLY A 107 9.22 13.11 -7.52
CA GLY A 107 9.20 11.92 -6.67
C GLY A 107 9.75 10.67 -7.39
N ILE A 108 9.41 10.49 -8.67
CA ILE A 108 9.94 9.41 -9.51
C ILE A 108 11.47 9.53 -9.67
N ASP A 109 11.99 10.73 -9.93
CA ASP A 109 13.42 10.99 -10.04
C ASP A 109 14.14 10.69 -8.72
N LEU A 110 13.52 11.04 -7.59
CA LEU A 110 14.04 10.75 -6.26
C LEU A 110 14.01 9.23 -5.97
N ALA A 111 12.95 8.52 -6.36
CA ALA A 111 12.89 7.06 -6.24
C ALA A 111 14.05 6.40 -6.98
N ALA A 112 14.31 6.82 -8.22
CA ALA A 112 15.45 6.35 -9.01
C ALA A 112 16.79 6.64 -8.30
N ALA A 113 16.97 7.85 -7.75
CA ALA A 113 18.17 8.23 -7.01
C ALA A 113 18.40 7.41 -5.74
N LEU A 114 17.34 6.88 -5.13
CA LEU A 114 17.36 6.02 -3.94
C LEU A 114 17.43 4.51 -4.25
N ASN A 115 17.49 4.12 -5.54
CA ASN A 115 17.35 2.74 -6.00
C ASN A 115 16.05 2.08 -5.51
N CYS A 116 14.99 2.86 -5.44
CA CYS A 116 13.64 2.43 -5.12
C CYS A 116 12.86 2.27 -6.43
N GLU A 117 12.18 1.16 -6.61
CA GLU A 117 11.57 0.79 -7.88
C GLU A 117 10.09 1.17 -8.01
N THR A 118 9.48 1.71 -6.96
CA THR A 118 8.02 1.94 -6.92
C THR A 118 7.66 3.33 -6.40
N MET A 119 6.77 3.99 -7.14
CA MET A 119 6.03 5.18 -6.73
C MET A 119 4.57 4.81 -6.56
N THR A 120 4.07 4.82 -5.33
CA THR A 120 2.66 4.53 -5.01
C THR A 120 1.84 5.82 -5.03
N LEU A 121 0.71 5.76 -5.70
CA LEU A 121 -0.25 6.85 -5.82
C LEU A 121 -1.58 6.43 -5.18
N TRP A 122 -1.85 6.96 -3.98
CA TRP A 122 -3.18 6.99 -3.43
C TRP A 122 -3.83 8.33 -3.79
N MET A 123 -4.82 8.28 -4.69
CA MET A 123 -5.49 9.45 -5.26
C MET A 123 -6.74 9.83 -4.45
N GLY A 124 -6.61 9.95 -3.13
CA GLY A 124 -7.75 10.14 -2.24
C GLY A 124 -8.58 11.40 -2.49
N GLN A 125 -8.02 12.43 -3.12
CA GLN A 125 -8.74 13.66 -3.47
C GLN A 125 -9.40 13.58 -4.86
N ASP A 126 -9.00 12.61 -5.68
CA ASP A 126 -9.54 12.42 -7.03
C ASP A 126 -10.86 11.65 -6.96
N GLY A 127 -11.95 12.35 -7.19
CA GLY A 127 -13.30 11.85 -7.03
C GLY A 127 -14.33 12.97 -6.90
N LEU A 128 -15.49 12.66 -6.36
CA LEU A 128 -16.60 13.60 -6.22
C LEU A 128 -17.45 13.35 -4.96
N ASP A 129 -18.23 14.37 -4.57
CA ASP A 129 -19.14 14.30 -3.42
C ASP A 129 -20.60 14.52 -3.83
N TYR A 130 -20.86 15.27 -4.91
CA TYR A 130 -22.20 15.68 -5.30
C TYR A 130 -22.50 15.31 -6.74
N SER A 131 -23.75 14.94 -7.02
CA SER A 131 -24.25 14.75 -8.37
C SER A 131 -24.07 16.05 -9.19
N PHE A 132 -23.74 15.91 -10.47
CA PHE A 132 -23.43 17.02 -11.39
C PHE A 132 -22.19 17.86 -11.02
N GLN A 133 -21.37 17.41 -10.08
CA GLN A 133 -20.14 18.10 -9.68
C GLN A 133 -19.04 17.99 -10.75
N ALA A 134 -19.03 16.91 -11.50
CA ALA A 134 -17.92 16.58 -12.40
C ALA A 134 -18.41 16.06 -13.76
N ASP A 135 -17.58 16.30 -14.79
CA ASP A 135 -17.64 15.62 -16.07
C ASP A 135 -16.84 14.31 -15.94
N PHE A 136 -17.53 13.19 -15.95
CA PHE A 136 -16.92 11.87 -15.73
C PHE A 136 -15.92 11.49 -16.82
N SER A 137 -16.26 11.75 -18.09
CA SER A 137 -15.35 11.48 -19.21
C SER A 137 -14.06 12.26 -19.06
N LYS A 138 -14.19 13.56 -18.77
CA LYS A 138 -13.03 14.43 -18.59
C LYS A 138 -12.16 14.01 -17.39
N MET A 139 -12.75 13.67 -16.26
CA MET A 139 -12.00 13.18 -15.09
C MET A 139 -11.20 11.93 -15.42
N TRP A 140 -11.82 11.00 -16.12
CA TRP A 140 -11.20 9.76 -16.56
C TRP A 140 -10.05 10.03 -17.52
N ASP A 141 -10.30 10.73 -18.62
CA ASP A 141 -9.31 11.03 -19.66
C ASP A 141 -8.10 11.82 -19.11
N ASP A 142 -8.35 12.84 -18.27
CA ASP A 142 -7.29 13.62 -17.63
C ASP A 142 -6.40 12.71 -16.74
N THR A 143 -7.01 11.76 -16.00
CA THR A 143 -6.27 10.82 -15.14
C THR A 143 -5.48 9.80 -15.96
N ILE A 144 -6.08 9.20 -16.99
CA ILE A 144 -5.38 8.26 -17.88
C ILE A 144 -4.18 8.93 -18.53
N THR A 145 -4.37 10.14 -19.05
CA THR A 145 -3.29 10.94 -19.68
C THR A 145 -2.16 11.24 -18.68
N ALA A 146 -2.51 11.67 -17.46
CA ALA A 146 -1.52 11.94 -16.42
C ALA A 146 -0.73 10.69 -16.05
N MET A 147 -1.40 9.54 -15.88
CA MET A 147 -0.74 8.27 -15.54
C MET A 147 0.19 7.79 -16.66
N GLN A 148 -0.20 7.97 -17.94
CA GLN A 148 0.67 7.70 -19.09
C GLN A 148 1.92 8.57 -19.04
N GLU A 149 1.76 9.88 -18.80
CA GLU A 149 2.88 10.82 -18.72
C GLU A 149 3.85 10.51 -17.58
N LEU A 150 3.33 10.07 -16.43
CA LEU A 150 4.14 9.64 -15.29
C LEU A 150 4.90 8.34 -15.58
N ALA A 151 4.23 7.36 -16.17
CA ALA A 151 4.85 6.09 -16.52
C ALA A 151 5.94 6.24 -17.60
N ASP A 152 5.71 7.13 -18.57
CA ASP A 152 6.66 7.42 -19.64
C ASP A 152 7.87 8.24 -19.14
N HIS A 153 7.75 8.97 -18.02
CA HIS A 153 8.83 9.80 -17.48
C HIS A 153 10.08 8.98 -17.09
N ASN A 154 9.88 7.82 -16.46
CA ASN A 154 10.96 6.88 -16.17
C ASN A 154 10.43 5.44 -16.14
N GLN A 155 10.69 4.69 -17.21
CA GLN A 155 10.17 3.33 -17.39
C GLN A 155 10.80 2.29 -16.42
N ASN A 156 11.88 2.66 -15.71
CA ASN A 156 12.48 1.80 -14.69
C ASN A 156 11.80 1.93 -13.32
N ILE A 157 10.90 2.92 -13.14
CA ILE A 157 10.13 3.10 -11.91
C ILE A 157 8.69 2.66 -12.16
N ASN A 158 8.20 1.75 -11.34
CA ASN A 158 6.82 1.31 -11.39
C ASN A 158 5.89 2.37 -10.76
N ILE A 159 4.79 2.65 -11.43
CA ILE A 159 3.71 3.49 -10.90
C ILE A 159 2.61 2.58 -10.38
N SER A 160 2.40 2.58 -9.08
CA SER A 160 1.44 1.72 -8.41
C SER A 160 0.21 2.51 -7.97
N ILE A 161 -0.97 2.07 -8.40
CA ILE A 161 -2.24 2.66 -7.94
C ILE A 161 -2.68 1.91 -6.69
N GLU A 162 -2.86 2.63 -5.60
CA GLU A 162 -3.52 2.17 -4.40
C GLU A 162 -4.96 2.65 -4.42
N TYR A 163 -5.91 1.75 -4.69
CA TYR A 163 -7.31 2.10 -4.78
C TYR A 163 -8.02 2.09 -3.42
N LYS A 164 -9.09 2.89 -3.33
CA LYS A 164 -9.93 2.99 -2.13
C LYS A 164 -11.33 3.43 -2.54
N PRO A 165 -12.43 2.86 -2.01
CA PRO A 165 -13.77 3.16 -2.48
C PRO A 165 -14.21 4.60 -2.24
N ASN A 166 -13.82 5.18 -1.13
CA ASN A 166 -14.10 6.57 -0.76
C ASN A 166 -13.08 7.08 0.28
N GLU A 167 -13.33 8.22 0.93
CA GLU A 167 -12.44 8.91 1.85
C GLU A 167 -11.17 9.50 1.19
N PRO A 168 -11.03 10.82 1.29
CA PRO A 168 -11.95 11.79 1.92
C PRO A 168 -13.14 12.17 1.05
N ARG A 169 -13.15 11.79 -0.23
CA ARG A 169 -14.28 12.03 -1.14
C ARG A 169 -15.36 10.98 -0.92
N ALA A 170 -16.63 11.34 -1.15
CA ALA A 170 -17.74 10.40 -1.06
C ALA A 170 -17.63 9.26 -2.09
N PHE A 171 -17.09 9.57 -3.27
CA PHE A 171 -16.82 8.61 -4.35
C PHE A 171 -15.42 8.84 -4.90
N SER A 172 -14.54 7.85 -4.79
CA SER A 172 -13.23 7.86 -5.42
C SER A 172 -13.33 7.55 -6.91
N LEU A 173 -12.39 8.06 -7.69
CA LEU A 173 -12.28 7.71 -9.11
C LEU A 173 -11.85 6.26 -9.32
N MET A 174 -11.00 5.74 -8.43
CA MET A 174 -10.53 4.34 -8.41
C MET A 174 -11.07 3.65 -7.15
N PRO A 175 -12.35 3.21 -7.14
CA PRO A 175 -12.99 2.74 -5.91
C PRO A 175 -12.75 1.24 -5.63
N ASP A 176 -12.41 0.45 -6.64
CA ASP A 176 -12.35 -1.00 -6.60
C ASP A 176 -11.32 -1.59 -7.58
N VAL A 177 -11.06 -2.90 -7.46
CA VAL A 177 -10.10 -3.59 -8.33
C VAL A 177 -10.52 -3.56 -9.80
N ALA A 178 -11.80 -3.72 -10.10
CA ALA A 178 -12.27 -3.81 -11.49
C ALA A 178 -12.09 -2.48 -12.21
N THR A 179 -12.49 -1.38 -11.60
CA THR A 179 -12.30 -0.01 -12.13
C THR A 179 -10.82 0.32 -12.29
N THR A 180 -9.99 -0.07 -11.32
CA THR A 180 -8.54 0.14 -11.37
C THR A 180 -7.90 -0.64 -12.53
N LEU A 181 -8.30 -1.89 -12.74
CA LEU A 181 -7.80 -2.71 -13.85
C LEU A 181 -8.27 -2.18 -15.21
N LEU A 182 -9.49 -1.62 -15.30
CA LEU A 182 -9.96 -0.94 -16.51
C LEU A 182 -9.07 0.28 -16.82
N ALA A 183 -8.77 1.12 -15.83
CA ALA A 183 -7.86 2.25 -16.01
C ALA A 183 -6.46 1.80 -16.45
N LEU A 184 -5.89 0.76 -15.82
CA LEU A 184 -4.58 0.23 -16.19
C LEU A 184 -4.54 -0.32 -17.62
N ALA A 185 -5.65 -0.92 -18.10
CA ALA A 185 -5.76 -1.37 -19.48
C ALA A 185 -5.72 -0.19 -20.48
N GLU A 186 -6.35 0.94 -20.14
CA GLU A 186 -6.32 2.16 -20.98
C GLU A 186 -4.99 2.90 -20.87
N ILE A 187 -4.37 2.97 -19.68
CA ILE A 187 -3.02 3.51 -19.48
C ILE A 187 -2.03 2.77 -20.36
N ASN A 188 -2.14 1.46 -20.46
CA ASN A 188 -1.34 0.60 -21.34
C ASN A 188 0.16 0.89 -21.26
N ARG A 189 0.74 0.85 -20.05
CA ARG A 189 2.18 1.00 -19.79
C ARG A 189 2.69 -0.16 -18.95
N ALA A 190 3.83 -0.73 -19.37
CA ALA A 190 4.39 -1.94 -18.76
C ALA A 190 4.87 -1.75 -17.31
N ASN A 191 5.16 -0.51 -16.91
CA ASN A 191 5.61 -0.15 -15.57
C ASN A 191 4.48 0.40 -14.69
N THR A 192 3.23 -0.04 -14.92
CA THR A 192 2.08 0.31 -14.06
C THR A 192 1.50 -0.93 -13.40
N GLY A 193 0.89 -0.77 -12.24
CA GLY A 193 0.28 -1.86 -11.49
C GLY A 193 -0.48 -1.38 -10.27
N VAL A 194 -0.72 -2.28 -9.33
CA VAL A 194 -1.60 -2.05 -8.17
C VAL A 194 -0.87 -2.33 -6.86
N THR A 195 -1.06 -1.47 -5.89
CA THR A 195 -0.88 -1.75 -4.47
C THR A 195 -2.23 -2.15 -3.89
N LEU A 196 -2.31 -3.39 -3.39
CA LEU A 196 -3.49 -3.93 -2.74
C LEU A 196 -3.42 -3.63 -1.26
N ASP A 197 -4.34 -2.82 -0.74
CA ASP A 197 -4.52 -2.61 0.69
C ASP A 197 -5.70 -3.47 1.19
N PHE A 198 -5.45 -4.28 2.22
CA PHE A 198 -6.42 -5.28 2.70
C PHE A 198 -7.69 -4.62 3.26
N ALA A 199 -7.56 -3.54 4.05
CA ALA A 199 -8.73 -2.85 4.59
C ALA A 199 -9.51 -2.12 3.49
N HIS A 200 -8.83 -1.56 2.48
CA HIS A 200 -9.49 -0.93 1.33
C HIS A 200 -10.33 -1.93 0.54
N VAL A 201 -9.80 -3.15 0.33
CA VAL A 201 -10.51 -4.24 -0.36
C VAL A 201 -11.76 -4.66 0.43
N LEU A 202 -11.63 -4.87 1.75
CA LEU A 202 -12.78 -5.18 2.61
C LEU A 202 -13.81 -4.05 2.60
N TYR A 203 -13.34 -2.81 2.57
CA TYR A 203 -14.18 -1.63 2.57
C TYR A 203 -14.90 -1.43 1.21
N ALA A 204 -14.31 -1.93 0.12
CA ALA A 204 -14.94 -2.00 -1.19
C ALA A 204 -15.94 -3.18 -1.33
N ASP A 205 -16.17 -3.95 -0.27
CA ASP A 205 -16.99 -5.18 -0.28
C ASP A 205 -16.44 -6.24 -1.27
N GLU A 206 -15.12 -6.30 -1.40
CA GLU A 206 -14.40 -7.25 -2.24
C GLU A 206 -13.75 -8.37 -1.41
N MET A 207 -13.39 -9.48 -2.07
CA MET A 207 -12.61 -10.55 -1.47
C MET A 207 -11.10 -10.34 -1.73
N PRO A 208 -10.25 -10.14 -0.71
CA PRO A 208 -8.84 -9.80 -0.89
C PRO A 208 -8.05 -10.80 -1.75
N ALA A 209 -8.24 -12.10 -1.56
CA ALA A 209 -7.58 -13.12 -2.37
C ALA A 209 -8.02 -13.06 -3.85
N PHE A 210 -9.31 -12.83 -4.10
CA PHE A 210 -9.81 -12.71 -5.47
C PHE A 210 -9.33 -11.43 -6.15
N ALA A 211 -9.30 -10.31 -5.44
CA ALA A 211 -8.71 -9.07 -5.93
C ALA A 211 -7.23 -9.25 -6.32
N ALA A 212 -6.43 -9.90 -5.46
CA ALA A 212 -5.03 -10.21 -5.76
C ALA A 212 -4.88 -11.08 -7.02
N ASN A 213 -5.74 -12.11 -7.18
CA ASN A 213 -5.76 -12.96 -8.36
C ASN A 213 -6.06 -12.18 -9.64
N LEU A 214 -7.08 -11.31 -9.62
CA LEU A 214 -7.43 -10.46 -10.76
C LEU A 214 -6.28 -9.52 -11.14
N ILE A 215 -5.65 -8.88 -10.15
CA ILE A 215 -4.49 -8.01 -10.36
C ILE A 215 -3.36 -8.77 -11.03
N ASN A 216 -2.99 -9.95 -10.51
CA ASN A 216 -1.92 -10.78 -11.07
C ASN A 216 -2.21 -11.26 -12.50
N ARG A 217 -3.48 -11.52 -12.82
CA ARG A 217 -3.90 -11.96 -14.16
C ARG A 217 -3.92 -10.85 -15.21
N LYS A 218 -4.14 -9.61 -14.81
CA LYS A 218 -4.43 -8.49 -15.73
C LYS A 218 -3.38 -7.38 -15.68
N SER A 219 -2.59 -7.33 -14.61
CA SER A 219 -1.60 -6.30 -14.35
C SER A 219 -0.48 -6.84 -13.48
N LYS A 220 0.17 -5.99 -12.70
CA LYS A 220 1.21 -6.32 -11.73
C LYS A 220 0.73 -6.01 -10.32
N LEU A 221 0.91 -6.94 -9.40
CA LEU A 221 0.77 -6.69 -7.97
C LEU A 221 2.11 -6.14 -7.45
N LEU A 222 2.19 -4.82 -7.31
CA LEU A 222 3.42 -4.10 -6.99
C LEU A 222 3.62 -3.89 -5.49
N GLY A 223 2.54 -3.87 -4.72
CA GLY A 223 2.59 -3.73 -3.27
C GLY A 223 1.44 -4.45 -2.58
N VAL A 224 1.67 -4.84 -1.33
CA VAL A 224 0.64 -5.40 -0.45
C VAL A 224 0.72 -4.68 0.89
N HIS A 225 -0.34 -3.96 1.22
CA HIS A 225 -0.57 -3.37 2.51
C HIS A 225 -1.44 -4.30 3.34
N LEU A 226 -0.95 -4.72 4.51
CA LEU A 226 -1.71 -5.51 5.47
C LEU A 226 -2.09 -4.66 6.67
N ASN A 227 -3.33 -4.78 7.02
CA ASN A 227 -4.02 -4.20 8.15
C ASN A 227 -5.27 -5.04 8.41
N ASP A 228 -6.23 -4.52 9.13
CA ASP A 228 -7.57 -5.11 9.29
C ASP A 228 -8.60 -4.01 9.55
N GLY A 229 -9.87 -4.36 9.47
CA GLY A 229 -10.96 -3.42 9.68
C GLY A 229 -12.32 -4.11 9.68
N TYR A 230 -13.37 -3.33 9.94
CA TYR A 230 -14.74 -3.84 9.97
C TYR A 230 -15.52 -3.58 8.67
N GLY A 231 -14.84 -3.16 7.58
CA GLY A 231 -15.46 -2.87 6.29
C GLY A 231 -16.38 -1.63 6.27
N LYS A 232 -16.35 -0.80 7.33
CA LYS A 232 -17.19 0.41 7.43
C LYS A 232 -16.44 1.68 7.00
N TRP A 233 -15.16 1.68 7.18
CA TRP A 233 -14.18 2.71 6.86
C TRP A 233 -12.79 2.11 7.00
N ASP A 234 -11.76 2.84 6.63
CA ASP A 234 -10.39 2.41 6.78
C ASP A 234 -9.95 2.48 8.26
N ASN A 235 -10.05 1.34 8.95
CA ASN A 235 -9.76 1.27 10.37
C ASN A 235 -8.27 1.23 10.70
N GLY A 236 -7.45 0.67 9.81
CA GLY A 236 -6.01 0.45 10.05
C GLY A 236 -5.73 -0.37 11.31
N LEU A 237 -6.50 -1.43 11.58
CA LEU A 237 -6.31 -2.31 12.74
C LEU A 237 -5.15 -3.28 12.53
N MET A 238 -4.67 -3.88 13.60
CA MET A 238 -3.61 -4.91 13.56
C MET A 238 -4.02 -6.09 12.68
N VAL A 239 -3.04 -6.62 11.95
CA VAL A 239 -3.21 -7.73 11.00
C VAL A 239 -3.91 -8.93 11.64
N GLY A 240 -4.97 -9.41 10.98
CA GLY A 240 -5.71 -10.62 11.39
C GLY A 240 -6.49 -10.48 12.70
N SER A 241 -6.71 -9.25 13.19
CA SER A 241 -7.45 -9.01 14.43
C SER A 241 -8.97 -9.21 14.28
N VAL A 242 -9.50 -9.03 13.06
CA VAL A 242 -10.92 -9.17 12.73
C VAL A 242 -11.13 -10.26 11.68
N HIS A 243 -10.29 -10.30 10.62
CA HIS A 243 -10.44 -11.19 9.47
C HIS A 243 -9.25 -12.14 9.27
N PRO A 244 -8.85 -12.95 10.28
CA PRO A 244 -7.67 -13.81 10.17
C PRO A 244 -7.79 -14.87 9.05
N ILE A 245 -9.01 -15.31 8.71
CA ILE A 245 -9.26 -16.29 7.65
C ILE A 245 -9.04 -15.65 6.28
N GLN A 246 -9.57 -14.45 6.04
CA GLN A 246 -9.39 -13.74 4.79
C GLN A 246 -7.93 -13.29 4.61
N THR A 247 -7.26 -12.88 5.69
CA THR A 247 -5.82 -12.59 5.67
C THR A 247 -5.02 -13.84 5.27
N LEU A 248 -5.34 -14.99 5.84
CA LEU A 248 -4.70 -16.26 5.51
C LEU A 248 -4.96 -16.66 4.06
N GLU A 249 -6.18 -16.49 3.57
CA GLU A 249 -6.54 -16.79 2.18
C GLU A 249 -5.78 -15.89 1.20
N LEU A 250 -5.67 -14.58 1.50
CA LEU A 250 -4.83 -13.67 0.72
C LEU A 250 -3.37 -14.13 0.69
N LEU A 251 -2.80 -14.51 1.84
CA LEU A 251 -1.41 -14.98 1.90
C LEU A 251 -1.18 -16.28 1.08
N VAL A 252 -2.18 -17.17 1.00
CA VAL A 252 -2.14 -18.34 0.11
C VAL A 252 -2.15 -17.89 -1.35
N GLU A 253 -3.03 -16.96 -1.71
CA GLU A 253 -3.10 -16.42 -3.08
C GLU A 253 -1.82 -15.67 -3.48
N LEU A 254 -1.17 -14.96 -2.56
CA LEU A 254 0.12 -14.33 -2.82
C LEU A 254 1.22 -15.34 -3.15
N LEU A 255 1.14 -16.58 -2.60
CA LEU A 255 2.03 -17.68 -2.99
C LEU A 255 1.69 -18.19 -4.39
N ASP A 256 0.41 -18.33 -4.73
CA ASP A 256 -0.06 -18.71 -6.08
C ASP A 256 0.36 -17.65 -7.12
N CYS A 257 0.33 -16.35 -6.76
CA CYS A 257 0.79 -15.23 -7.58
C CYS A 257 2.32 -15.09 -7.66
N ASN A 258 3.08 -15.90 -6.92
CA ASN A 258 4.54 -15.76 -6.76
C ASN A 258 4.97 -14.36 -6.27
N TYR A 259 4.16 -13.72 -5.44
CA TYR A 259 4.49 -12.42 -4.88
C TYR A 259 5.73 -12.51 -3.99
N ASN A 260 6.71 -11.68 -4.24
CA ASN A 260 7.99 -11.62 -3.52
C ASN A 260 8.35 -10.21 -3.01
N GLY A 261 7.43 -9.26 -3.15
CA GLY A 261 7.58 -7.91 -2.61
C GLY A 261 7.48 -7.85 -1.09
N ALA A 262 7.65 -6.65 -0.56
CA ALA A 262 7.47 -6.39 0.86
C ALA A 262 6.01 -6.49 1.29
N ILE A 263 5.78 -6.82 2.56
CA ILE A 263 4.51 -6.63 3.23
C ILE A 263 4.61 -5.37 4.07
N TYR A 264 3.75 -4.43 3.80
CA TYR A 264 3.70 -3.14 4.46
C TYR A 264 2.50 -3.09 5.41
N PHE A 265 2.71 -2.70 6.67
CA PHE A 265 1.64 -2.53 7.64
C PHE A 265 1.10 -1.10 7.55
N ASP A 266 -0.04 -0.92 6.89
CA ASP A 266 -0.76 0.35 6.89
C ASP A 266 -1.78 0.38 8.03
N THR A 267 -1.26 0.36 9.24
CA THR A 267 -2.03 0.38 10.49
C THR A 267 -1.98 1.76 11.15
N PHE A 268 -2.97 2.04 12.00
CA PHE A 268 -3.17 3.35 12.62
C PHE A 268 -3.12 3.29 14.15
N PRO A 269 -1.98 2.87 14.75
CA PRO A 269 -1.83 2.82 16.21
C PRO A 269 -2.03 4.18 16.88
N ASP A 270 -1.78 5.29 16.17
CA ASP A 270 -2.01 6.65 16.62
C ASP A 270 -3.49 6.97 16.87
N HIS A 271 -4.41 6.37 16.12
CA HIS A 271 -5.85 6.55 16.34
C HIS A 271 -6.33 5.92 17.66
N SER A 272 -5.69 4.85 18.09
CA SER A 272 -6.01 4.12 19.32
C SER A 272 -5.07 4.42 20.49
N GLY A 273 -4.04 5.25 20.28
CA GLY A 273 -3.04 5.57 21.28
C GLY A 273 -2.13 4.39 21.65
N LEU A 274 -1.96 3.42 20.75
CA LEU A 274 -1.08 2.27 20.94
C LEU A 274 0.37 2.66 20.72
N ASP A 275 1.29 1.93 21.37
CA ASP A 275 2.72 2.04 21.07
C ASP A 275 3.01 1.48 19.67
N PRO A 276 3.48 2.29 18.72
CA PRO A 276 3.65 1.86 17.34
C PRO A 276 4.80 0.87 17.14
N ILE A 277 5.77 0.83 18.08
CA ILE A 277 6.88 -0.14 18.03
C ILE A 277 6.37 -1.52 18.46
N GLU A 278 5.63 -1.59 19.54
CA GLU A 278 5.05 -2.85 20.03
C GLU A 278 3.99 -3.38 19.06
N GLU A 279 3.16 -2.50 18.51
CA GLU A 279 2.17 -2.85 17.50
C GLU A 279 2.83 -3.41 16.23
N SER A 280 3.91 -2.78 15.74
CA SER A 280 4.65 -3.30 14.58
C SER A 280 5.31 -4.66 14.86
N LYS A 281 5.85 -4.88 16.07
CA LYS A 281 6.37 -6.19 16.46
C LYS A 281 5.31 -7.28 16.45
N GLU A 282 4.11 -6.97 16.95
CA GLU A 282 2.99 -7.91 16.95
C GLU A 282 2.51 -8.20 15.51
N ASN A 283 2.39 -7.18 14.66
CA ASN A 283 2.07 -7.36 13.24
C ASN A 283 3.09 -8.26 12.53
N ILE A 284 4.39 -8.07 12.79
CA ILE A 284 5.44 -8.96 12.26
C ILE A 284 5.25 -10.40 12.77
N ALA A 285 5.00 -10.56 14.07
CA ALA A 285 4.89 -11.87 14.69
C ALA A 285 3.70 -12.67 14.15
N ILE A 286 2.52 -12.05 14.11
CA ILE A 286 1.31 -12.71 13.58
C ILE A 286 1.43 -12.99 12.08
N THR A 287 1.95 -12.04 11.29
CA THR A 287 2.11 -12.24 9.85
C THR A 287 3.08 -13.40 9.54
N LYS A 288 4.19 -13.52 10.27
CA LYS A 288 5.09 -14.67 10.13
C LYS A 288 4.41 -16.01 10.44
N LYS A 289 3.56 -16.06 11.47
CA LYS A 289 2.77 -17.27 11.79
C LYS A 289 1.79 -17.58 10.65
N LEU A 290 1.05 -16.59 10.18
CA LEU A 290 0.09 -16.77 9.09
C LEU A 290 0.78 -17.18 7.79
N ILE A 291 1.95 -16.62 7.44
CA ILE A 291 2.75 -17.04 6.28
C ILE A 291 3.17 -18.51 6.40
N LYS A 292 3.55 -18.96 7.60
CA LYS A 292 3.90 -20.38 7.81
C LYS A 292 2.69 -21.28 7.53
N ILE A 293 1.53 -20.95 8.08
CA ILE A 293 0.28 -21.69 7.84
C ILE A 293 -0.10 -21.63 6.35
N ALA A 294 0.00 -20.45 5.71
CA ALA A 294 -0.29 -20.29 4.29
C ALA A 294 0.57 -21.22 3.41
N LYS A 295 1.87 -21.37 3.72
CA LYS A 295 2.77 -22.28 3.00
C LYS A 295 2.37 -23.76 3.15
N GLU A 296 1.87 -24.15 4.30
CA GLU A 296 1.35 -25.50 4.54
C GLU A 296 0.05 -25.74 3.76
N LEU A 297 -0.89 -24.79 3.83
CA LEU A 297 -2.16 -24.86 3.10
C LEU A 297 -1.99 -24.84 1.56
N HIS A 298 -1.09 -24.00 1.05
CA HIS A 298 -0.77 -23.92 -0.37
C HIS A 298 -0.31 -25.26 -0.97
N LYS A 299 0.40 -26.08 -0.17
CA LYS A 299 0.87 -27.42 -0.57
C LYS A 299 -0.14 -28.52 -0.31
N SER A 300 -1.23 -28.25 0.42
CA SER A 300 -2.18 -29.28 0.88
C SER A 300 -3.08 -29.78 -0.25
N ASP A 301 -3.04 -31.08 -0.51
CA ASP A 301 -3.97 -31.71 -1.47
C ASP A 301 -5.41 -31.66 -1.00
N ALA A 302 -5.67 -31.72 0.31
CA ALA A 302 -7.00 -31.54 0.86
C ALA A 302 -7.58 -30.14 0.62
N VAL A 303 -6.74 -29.07 0.61
CA VAL A 303 -7.16 -27.72 0.24
C VAL A 303 -7.48 -27.66 -1.25
N LYS A 304 -6.67 -28.29 -2.09
CA LYS A 304 -6.92 -28.38 -3.55
C LYS A 304 -8.23 -29.13 -3.83
N GLU A 305 -8.47 -30.23 -3.15
CA GLU A 305 -9.72 -30.99 -3.23
C GLU A 305 -10.92 -30.14 -2.83
N ALA A 306 -10.86 -29.47 -1.67
CA ALA A 306 -11.93 -28.58 -1.19
C ALA A 306 -12.27 -27.48 -2.21
N ARG A 307 -11.24 -26.84 -2.81
CA ARG A 307 -11.41 -25.83 -3.86
C ARG A 307 -12.03 -26.41 -5.14
N THR A 308 -11.52 -27.56 -5.61
CA THR A 308 -11.98 -28.20 -6.86
C THR A 308 -13.44 -28.68 -6.75
N THR A 309 -13.81 -29.20 -5.60
CA THR A 309 -15.17 -29.69 -5.33
C THR A 309 -16.12 -28.64 -4.77
N GLN A 310 -15.62 -27.41 -4.56
CA GLN A 310 -16.34 -26.32 -3.89
C GLN A 310 -16.98 -26.77 -2.56
N ASN A 311 -16.23 -27.55 -1.78
CA ASN A 311 -16.69 -28.09 -0.48
C ASN A 311 -16.32 -27.16 0.67
N PRO A 312 -17.22 -26.27 1.13
CA PRO A 312 -16.90 -25.31 2.19
C PRO A 312 -16.72 -25.97 3.56
N ILE A 313 -17.36 -27.14 3.79
CA ILE A 313 -17.23 -27.86 5.07
C ILE A 313 -15.79 -28.38 5.21
N LEU A 314 -15.28 -29.06 4.18
CA LEU A 314 -13.90 -29.55 4.16
C LEU A 314 -12.91 -28.39 4.29
N ALA A 315 -13.11 -27.30 3.53
CA ALA A 315 -12.26 -26.11 3.62
C ALA A 315 -12.21 -25.55 5.05
N GLN A 316 -13.37 -25.34 5.69
CA GLN A 316 -13.42 -24.77 7.04
C GLN A 316 -12.83 -25.71 8.10
N GLN A 317 -12.98 -27.04 7.97
CA GLN A 317 -12.34 -28.01 8.86
C GLN A 317 -10.81 -27.91 8.80
N ILE A 318 -10.24 -27.82 7.58
CA ILE A 318 -8.79 -27.70 7.38
C ILE A 318 -8.28 -26.38 7.96
N ILE A 319 -8.91 -25.26 7.61
CA ILE A 319 -8.47 -23.92 8.02
C ILE A 319 -8.54 -23.76 9.55
N ARG A 320 -9.65 -24.15 10.18
CA ARG A 320 -9.81 -24.08 11.64
C ARG A 320 -8.79 -24.94 12.36
N SER A 321 -8.54 -26.17 11.89
CA SER A 321 -7.52 -27.03 12.50
C SER A 321 -6.09 -26.48 12.33
N SER A 322 -5.83 -25.65 11.32
CA SER A 322 -4.53 -25.00 11.12
C SER A 322 -4.37 -23.73 11.97
N LEU A 323 -5.43 -22.96 12.18
CA LEU A 323 -5.41 -21.71 12.97
C LEU A 323 -5.46 -21.95 14.49
N LEU A 324 -6.07 -23.06 14.96
CA LEU A 324 -6.28 -23.36 16.38
C LEU A 324 -5.18 -24.26 16.97
N LYS A 325 -4.12 -24.53 16.22
CA LYS A 325 -2.90 -25.19 16.71
C LYS A 325 -1.95 -24.17 17.34
#